data_ee950f18735c8b71fefa15ba89a9adea
#
_entry.id   ee950f18735c8b71fefa15ba89a9adea
#
_cell.length_a   1.000
_cell.length_b   1.000
_cell.length_c   1.000
_cell.angle_alpha   90.00
_cell.angle_beta   90.00
_cell.angle_gamma   90.00
#
_symmetry.space_group_name_H-M   'P 1'
#
loop_
_entity.id
_entity.type
_entity.pdbx_description
1 polymer ?
#
loop_
_entity_poly.entity_id
_entity_poly.type
_entity_poly.pdbx_seq_one_letter_code
_entity_poly.pdbx_strand_id
1 'polypeptide(L)'
;ESRDYMSAFSECEYDTTPWLKAKKEDPHFLLFPNSYSCIAHTVSCLERALTEFNQYNDKQFYTSCSIIDIAHKAGYTTSWYSNQGHLGCADTPVTLVANTSQTAKWTKQNLNQVQYDEALLEYLEEVNPQKNNFVVIHLKGNHFNFINRYPSQFTKWGTPGKYDLILNYLNSIAYTDSILEKIYNYASAKLNLQAILYFSDHGTLPDKRRSPNFDGFGTVRIPMFAYFSDEYIQKNKEIYQTLSDNQNKYFTNDLSYELMCSIFNIKSNHFDETNSLAS
;
A
#
# COMPACT_ATOMS: atom_id res chain seq x y z
N GLU A 1 -3.87 -4.32 -6.92
CA GLU A 1 -3.42 -5.73 -6.97
C GLU A 1 -4.46 -6.68 -6.42
N SER A 2 -4.60 -7.89 -7.01
CA SER A 2 -5.50 -8.91 -6.48
C SER A 2 -4.74 -9.94 -5.65
N ARG A 3 -5.15 -10.16 -4.41
CA ARG A 3 -4.56 -11.18 -3.53
C ARG A 3 -4.72 -12.60 -4.07
N ASP A 4 -5.68 -12.83 -4.97
CA ASP A 4 -5.94 -14.16 -5.53
C ASP A 4 -4.78 -14.68 -6.41
N TYR A 5 -3.91 -13.78 -6.87
CA TYR A 5 -2.74 -14.09 -7.66
C TYR A 5 -1.43 -14.01 -6.86
N MET A 6 -1.50 -13.83 -5.54
CA MET A 6 -0.35 -13.77 -4.65
C MET A 6 -0.21 -15.06 -3.85
N SER A 7 0.91 -15.77 -4.01
CA SER A 7 1.18 -17.06 -3.35
C SER A 7 1.23 -16.97 -1.81
N ALA A 8 1.43 -15.77 -1.25
CA ALA A 8 1.31 -15.54 0.19
C ALA A 8 -0.14 -15.57 0.71
N PHE A 9 -1.16 -15.31 -0.12
CA PHE A 9 -2.56 -15.22 0.28
C PHE A 9 -3.46 -16.30 -0.32
N SER A 10 -3.00 -16.97 -1.37
CA SER A 10 -3.81 -17.95 -2.12
C SER A 10 -2.97 -19.14 -2.56
N GLU A 11 -3.64 -20.24 -2.93
CA GLU A 11 -3.02 -21.39 -3.59
C GLU A 11 -2.78 -21.07 -5.08
N CYS A 12 -1.94 -20.07 -5.35
CA CYS A 12 -1.53 -19.74 -6.70
C CYS A 12 -0.53 -20.77 -7.22
N GLU A 13 -0.73 -21.25 -8.47
CA GLU A 13 0.19 -22.20 -9.13
C GLU A 13 1.63 -21.64 -9.23
N TYR A 14 1.75 -20.32 -9.36
CA TYR A 14 3.01 -19.61 -9.49
C TYR A 14 3.43 -19.00 -8.15
N ASP A 15 4.69 -19.16 -7.77
CA ASP A 15 5.23 -18.53 -6.55
C ASP A 15 5.51 -17.04 -6.80
N THR A 16 4.44 -16.26 -6.80
CA THR A 16 4.45 -14.84 -7.17
C THR A 16 4.94 -13.92 -6.06
N THR A 17 4.84 -14.34 -4.79
CA THR A 17 5.23 -13.52 -3.64
C THR A 17 6.10 -14.33 -2.67
N PRO A 18 7.28 -14.84 -3.11
CA PRO A 18 8.14 -15.72 -2.29
C PRO A 18 8.64 -15.04 -1.03
N TRP A 19 8.99 -13.75 -1.09
CA TRP A 19 9.43 -12.98 0.09
C TRP A 19 8.30 -12.87 1.12
N LEU A 20 7.13 -12.39 0.73
CA LEU A 20 6.00 -12.22 1.65
C LEU A 20 5.50 -13.57 2.16
N LYS A 21 5.54 -14.62 1.32
CA LYS A 21 5.18 -15.99 1.73
C LYS A 21 6.11 -16.52 2.83
N ALA A 22 7.40 -16.24 2.74
CA ALA A 22 8.38 -16.61 3.77
C ALA A 22 8.16 -15.84 5.09
N LYS A 23 7.42 -14.72 5.07
CA LYS A 23 7.08 -13.93 6.26
C LYS A 23 5.81 -14.37 6.99
N LYS A 24 5.08 -15.38 6.50
CA LYS A 24 3.84 -15.84 7.14
C LYS A 24 4.03 -16.36 8.57
N GLU A 25 5.17 -16.98 8.83
CA GLU A 25 5.50 -17.55 10.14
C GLU A 25 6.35 -16.60 11.02
N ASP A 26 6.67 -15.42 10.50
CA ASP A 26 7.41 -14.39 11.23
C ASP A 26 6.41 -13.57 12.07
N PRO A 27 6.49 -13.60 13.42
CA PRO A 27 5.51 -12.92 14.27
C PRO A 27 5.52 -11.39 14.11
N HIS A 28 6.53 -10.82 13.46
CA HIS A 28 6.56 -9.39 13.16
C HIS A 28 5.65 -9.03 11.98
N PHE A 29 5.20 -10.01 11.18
CA PHE A 29 4.34 -9.80 10.02
C PHE A 29 2.93 -10.33 10.27
N LEU A 30 1.96 -9.47 10.13
CA LEU A 30 0.54 -9.82 10.19
C LEU A 30 -0.04 -9.70 8.77
N LEU A 31 -0.44 -10.84 8.19
CA LEU A 31 -1.10 -10.88 6.89
C LEU A 31 -2.62 -10.92 7.10
N PHE A 32 -3.38 -10.05 6.42
CA PHE A 32 -4.82 -9.91 6.56
C PHE A 32 -5.54 -10.56 5.36
N PRO A 33 -5.95 -11.83 5.47
CA PRO A 33 -6.51 -12.57 4.33
C PRO A 33 -7.91 -12.10 3.94
N ASN A 34 -8.60 -11.36 4.80
CA ASN A 34 -9.96 -10.90 4.60
C ASN A 34 -10.05 -9.38 4.37
N SER A 35 -9.05 -8.82 3.66
CA SER A 35 -9.04 -7.41 3.28
C SER A 35 -9.68 -7.17 1.92
N TYR A 36 -10.47 -6.10 1.83
CA TYR A 36 -11.22 -5.73 0.64
C TYR A 36 -11.05 -4.25 0.34
N SER A 37 -11.13 -3.90 -0.94
CA SER A 37 -11.29 -2.51 -1.35
C SER A 37 -12.74 -2.06 -1.18
N CYS A 38 -12.94 -0.85 -0.70
CA CYS A 38 -14.28 -0.26 -0.61
C CYS A 38 -14.87 0.07 -1.99
N ILE A 39 -14.02 0.30 -2.99
CA ILE A 39 -14.41 0.58 -4.38
C ILE A 39 -13.28 0.24 -5.35
N ALA A 40 -13.60 -0.36 -6.50
CA ALA A 40 -12.63 -0.78 -7.52
C ALA A 40 -12.14 0.39 -8.41
N HIS A 41 -11.81 1.53 -7.82
CA HIS A 41 -11.33 2.72 -8.52
C HIS A 41 -10.34 3.49 -7.64
N THR A 42 -9.10 3.68 -8.12
CA THR A 42 -7.97 4.23 -7.36
C THR A 42 -8.29 5.52 -6.62
N VAL A 43 -8.77 6.55 -7.34
CA VAL A 43 -9.00 7.88 -6.73
C VAL A 43 -10.06 7.80 -5.64
N SER A 44 -11.22 7.19 -5.95
CA SER A 44 -12.34 7.07 -5.02
C SER A 44 -12.05 6.14 -3.82
N CYS A 45 -11.14 5.18 -4.00
CA CYS A 45 -10.67 4.33 -2.91
C CYS A 45 -9.70 5.09 -2.01
N LEU A 46 -8.65 5.70 -2.60
CA LEU A 46 -7.59 6.33 -1.83
C LEU A 46 -8.02 7.63 -1.13
N GLU A 47 -9.00 8.37 -1.67
CA GLU A 47 -9.57 9.51 -0.95
C GLU A 47 -10.18 9.08 0.40
N ARG A 48 -10.73 7.85 0.47
CA ARG A 48 -11.27 7.27 1.71
C ARG A 48 -10.19 6.63 2.56
N ALA A 49 -9.33 5.84 1.96
CA ALA A 49 -8.29 5.11 2.69
C ALA A 49 -7.28 6.03 3.41
N LEU A 50 -7.09 7.26 2.88
CA LEU A 50 -6.10 8.20 3.37
C LEU A 50 -6.66 9.34 4.22
N THR A 51 -7.99 9.37 4.42
CA THR A 51 -8.66 10.41 5.22
C THR A 51 -9.71 9.82 6.15
N GLU A 52 -10.18 10.61 7.09
CA GLU A 52 -11.29 10.23 7.97
C GLU A 52 -12.65 10.07 7.26
N PHE A 53 -12.73 10.42 5.97
CA PHE A 53 -13.89 10.19 5.12
C PHE A 53 -13.94 8.71 4.72
N ASN A 54 -14.97 7.98 5.13
CA ASN A 54 -15.17 6.57 4.81
C ASN A 54 -16.66 6.26 4.56
N GLN A 55 -16.98 5.02 4.21
CA GLN A 55 -18.35 4.60 3.89
C GLN A 55 -19.27 4.49 5.12
N TYR A 56 -18.76 4.66 6.33
CA TYR A 56 -19.50 4.51 7.60
C TYR A 56 -19.82 5.85 8.25
N ASN A 57 -19.47 6.98 7.61
CA ASN A 57 -19.76 8.32 8.11
C ASN A 57 -20.23 9.26 6.99
N ASP A 58 -20.79 10.40 7.36
CA ASP A 58 -21.30 11.42 6.44
C ASP A 58 -20.28 12.53 6.14
N LYS A 59 -18.99 12.32 6.46
CA LYS A 59 -17.94 13.31 6.21
C LYS A 59 -17.73 13.53 4.71
N GLN A 60 -17.07 14.65 4.38
CA GLN A 60 -16.75 14.99 3.00
C GLN A 60 -15.23 15.06 2.86
N PHE A 61 -14.68 14.60 1.74
CA PHE A 61 -13.24 14.58 1.50
C PHE A 61 -12.57 15.94 1.80
N TYR A 62 -13.12 17.04 1.28
CA TYR A 62 -12.50 18.38 1.37
C TYR A 62 -12.51 19.00 2.77
N THR A 63 -13.22 18.43 3.71
CA THR A 63 -13.27 18.87 5.11
C THR A 63 -12.70 17.86 6.07
N SER A 64 -12.18 16.76 5.55
CA SER A 64 -11.63 15.64 6.32
C SER A 64 -10.14 15.81 6.59
N CYS A 65 -9.70 15.41 7.78
CA CYS A 65 -8.29 15.23 8.07
C CYS A 65 -7.71 14.07 7.29
N SER A 66 -6.51 14.23 6.74
CA SER A 66 -5.75 13.16 6.13
C SER A 66 -4.81 12.49 7.13
N ILE A 67 -4.32 11.30 6.80
CA ILE A 67 -3.29 10.63 7.60
C ILE A 67 -1.97 11.43 7.63
N ILE A 68 -1.69 12.22 6.60
CA ILE A 68 -0.55 13.14 6.57
C ILE A 68 -0.72 14.23 7.63
N ASP A 69 -1.91 14.83 7.72
CA ASP A 69 -2.22 15.87 8.71
C ASP A 69 -2.08 15.33 10.13
N ILE A 70 -2.61 14.13 10.38
CA ILE A 70 -2.52 13.46 11.68
C ILE A 70 -1.07 13.13 12.04
N ALA A 71 -0.30 12.55 11.13
CA ALA A 71 1.10 12.24 11.34
C ALA A 71 1.93 13.51 11.63
N HIS A 72 1.68 14.58 10.88
CA HIS A 72 2.34 15.87 11.10
C HIS A 72 1.99 16.46 12.50
N LYS A 73 0.72 16.42 12.89
CA LYS A 73 0.26 16.85 14.22
C LYS A 73 0.87 16.01 15.35
N ALA A 74 1.11 14.72 15.11
CA ALA A 74 1.78 13.82 16.04
C ALA A 74 3.32 14.01 16.09
N GLY A 75 3.88 14.96 15.32
CA GLY A 75 5.29 15.31 15.34
C GLY A 75 6.18 14.51 14.39
N TYR A 76 5.59 13.80 13.43
CA TYR A 76 6.35 13.11 12.40
C TYR A 76 6.75 14.07 11.27
N THR A 77 7.96 13.86 10.73
CA THR A 77 8.34 14.40 9.42
C THR A 77 7.64 13.56 8.35
N THR A 78 6.87 14.21 7.48
CA THR A 78 6.02 13.53 6.51
C THR A 78 6.60 13.60 5.10
N SER A 79 6.64 12.46 4.40
CA SER A 79 7.13 12.36 3.03
C SER A 79 6.18 11.50 2.18
N TRP A 80 5.98 11.91 0.94
CA TRP A 80 5.23 11.18 -0.08
C TRP A 80 6.09 10.94 -1.31
N TYR A 81 6.33 9.69 -1.66
CA TYR A 81 7.11 9.29 -2.83
C TYR A 81 6.25 8.45 -3.76
N SER A 82 6.05 8.89 -4.99
CA SER A 82 5.10 8.29 -5.92
C SER A 82 5.72 7.94 -7.27
N ASN A 83 5.43 6.73 -7.75
CA ASN A 83 5.67 6.32 -9.15
C ASN A 83 4.39 6.40 -9.99
N GLN A 84 3.32 7.03 -9.50
CA GLN A 84 2.16 7.37 -10.31
C GLN A 84 2.44 8.63 -11.12
N GLY A 85 1.82 8.77 -12.30
CA GLY A 85 1.99 10.00 -13.08
C GLY A 85 1.44 11.21 -12.33
N HIS A 86 2.19 12.32 -12.35
CA HIS A 86 1.76 13.62 -11.85
C HIS A 86 1.29 14.47 -13.04
N LEU A 87 0.03 14.84 -13.07
CA LEU A 87 -0.60 15.53 -14.19
C LEU A 87 -0.69 17.06 -13.97
N GLY A 88 -0.05 17.60 -12.92
CA GLY A 88 -0.02 19.03 -12.64
C GLY A 88 -1.40 19.62 -12.39
N CYS A 89 -2.00 20.21 -13.41
CA CYS A 89 -3.29 20.90 -13.29
C CYS A 89 -4.52 19.96 -13.13
N ALA A 90 -4.34 18.64 -13.23
CA ALA A 90 -5.40 17.65 -13.00
C ALA A 90 -5.25 17.02 -11.62
N ASP A 91 -5.24 17.85 -10.57
CA ASP A 91 -5.10 17.38 -9.19
C ASP A 91 -6.26 16.48 -8.80
N THR A 92 -5.91 15.25 -8.42
CA THR A 92 -6.85 14.30 -7.84
C THR A 92 -6.84 14.44 -6.32
N PRO A 93 -7.86 13.93 -5.59
CA PRO A 93 -7.83 13.83 -4.13
C PRO A 93 -6.52 13.24 -3.59
N VAL A 94 -5.97 12.21 -4.25
CA VAL A 94 -4.70 11.59 -3.87
C VAL A 94 -3.53 12.57 -3.94
N THR A 95 -3.45 13.37 -5.01
CA THR A 95 -2.42 14.40 -5.18
C THR A 95 -2.58 15.51 -4.14
N LEU A 96 -3.82 15.88 -3.81
CA LEU A 96 -4.08 16.88 -2.76
C LEU A 96 -3.55 16.40 -1.40
N VAL A 97 -3.85 15.15 -1.01
CA VAL A 97 -3.30 14.55 0.22
C VAL A 97 -1.77 14.49 0.16
N ALA A 98 -1.19 14.05 -0.96
CA ALA A 98 0.26 13.98 -1.13
C ALA A 98 0.94 15.34 -0.92
N ASN A 99 0.34 16.41 -1.44
CA ASN A 99 0.87 17.78 -1.35
C ASN A 99 0.78 18.39 0.07
N THR A 100 0.08 17.77 1.01
CA THR A 100 0.12 18.18 2.44
C THR A 100 1.36 17.66 3.16
N SER A 101 2.12 16.72 2.55
CA SER A 101 3.38 16.25 3.09
C SER A 101 4.46 17.35 3.05
N GLN A 102 5.39 17.33 4.03
CA GLN A 102 6.53 18.25 4.04
C GLN A 102 7.46 18.03 2.83
N THR A 103 7.52 16.79 2.34
CA THR A 103 8.24 16.45 1.11
C THR A 103 7.33 15.59 0.24
N ALA A 104 7.05 16.02 -0.98
CA ALA A 104 6.33 15.23 -1.97
C ALA A 104 7.12 15.13 -3.26
N LYS A 105 7.38 13.91 -3.75
CA LYS A 105 8.17 13.64 -4.95
C LYS A 105 7.49 12.61 -5.84
N TRP A 106 7.61 12.84 -7.14
CA TRP A 106 7.14 11.93 -8.18
C TRP A 106 8.31 11.52 -9.06
N THR A 107 8.31 10.27 -9.51
CA THR A 107 9.23 9.83 -10.56
C THR A 107 8.90 10.53 -11.89
N LYS A 108 9.75 10.35 -12.89
CA LYS A 108 9.52 10.86 -14.25
C LYS A 108 8.52 9.97 -15.05
N GLN A 109 7.68 9.19 -14.35
CA GLN A 109 6.67 8.36 -14.98
C GLN A 109 5.68 9.20 -15.79
N ASN A 110 5.56 8.93 -17.07
CA ASN A 110 4.58 9.54 -17.98
C ASN A 110 4.25 8.58 -19.13
N LEU A 111 3.41 9.01 -20.09
CA LEU A 111 2.99 8.18 -21.23
C LEU A 111 4.15 7.71 -22.11
N ASN A 112 5.23 8.48 -22.18
CA ASN A 112 6.38 8.22 -23.06
C ASN A 112 7.58 7.62 -22.31
N GLN A 113 7.59 7.64 -20.99
CA GLN A 113 8.70 7.19 -20.16
C GLN A 113 8.20 6.28 -19.05
N VAL A 114 8.53 5.00 -19.17
CA VAL A 114 8.25 4.01 -18.12
C VAL A 114 9.32 4.15 -17.03
N GLN A 115 8.87 4.23 -15.78
CA GLN A 115 9.70 4.11 -14.59
C GLN A 115 9.23 2.90 -13.79
N TYR A 116 10.16 2.09 -13.32
CA TYR A 116 9.84 0.98 -12.41
C TYR A 116 9.80 1.48 -10.97
N ASP A 117 9.05 0.80 -10.11
CA ASP A 117 8.88 1.18 -8.70
C ASP A 117 10.21 1.18 -7.93
N GLU A 118 11.22 0.49 -8.42
CA GLU A 118 12.59 0.51 -7.87
C GLU A 118 13.17 1.93 -7.77
N ALA A 119 12.78 2.85 -8.68
CA ALA A 119 13.23 4.24 -8.65
C ALA A 119 12.84 4.97 -7.34
N LEU A 120 11.83 4.49 -6.61
CA LEU A 120 11.41 5.07 -5.34
C LEU A 120 12.41 4.81 -4.20
N LEU A 121 13.30 3.82 -4.34
CA LEU A 121 14.34 3.54 -3.35
C LEU A 121 15.34 4.70 -3.23
N GLU A 122 15.62 5.40 -4.34
CA GLU A 122 16.50 6.58 -4.32
C GLU A 122 15.95 7.70 -3.41
N TYR A 123 14.62 7.83 -3.32
CA TYR A 123 14.00 8.83 -2.44
C TYR A 123 14.05 8.44 -0.95
N LEU A 124 14.15 7.15 -0.65
CA LEU A 124 14.32 6.68 0.73
C LEU A 124 15.69 7.07 1.29
N GLU A 125 16.72 7.23 0.45
CA GLU A 125 18.06 7.67 0.84
C GLU A 125 18.08 9.10 1.38
N GLU A 126 17.05 9.92 1.05
CA GLU A 126 16.93 11.30 1.49
C GLU A 126 16.21 11.42 2.87
N VAL A 127 15.62 10.33 3.36
CA VAL A 127 14.91 10.31 4.64
C VAL A 127 15.92 10.42 5.78
N ASN A 128 15.77 11.44 6.63
CA ASN A 128 16.67 11.64 7.78
C ASN A 128 16.36 10.61 8.90
N PRO A 129 17.26 9.65 9.17
CA PRO A 129 17.03 8.59 10.16
C PRO A 129 17.00 9.09 11.61
N GLN A 130 17.40 10.34 11.88
CA GLN A 130 17.39 10.93 13.22
C GLN A 130 16.04 11.56 13.60
N LYS A 131 15.07 11.53 12.68
CA LYS A 131 13.72 12.06 12.90
C LYS A 131 12.69 10.93 12.97
N ASN A 132 11.59 11.20 13.66
CA ASN A 132 10.41 10.37 13.52
C ASN A 132 9.80 10.63 12.13
N ASN A 133 9.83 9.65 11.26
CA ASN A 133 9.38 9.79 9.87
C ASN A 133 8.09 9.00 9.63
N PHE A 134 7.18 9.59 8.89
CA PHE A 134 6.08 8.92 8.23
C PHE A 134 6.26 9.05 6.72
N VAL A 135 6.47 7.94 6.06
CA VAL A 135 6.76 7.91 4.62
C VAL A 135 5.69 7.11 3.89
N VAL A 136 5.00 7.75 2.96
CA VAL A 136 4.10 7.07 2.02
C VAL A 136 4.86 6.76 0.74
N ILE A 137 4.90 5.49 0.37
CA ILE A 137 5.48 5.00 -0.89
C ILE A 137 4.33 4.56 -1.79
N HIS A 138 4.01 5.37 -2.79
CA HIS A 138 2.89 5.13 -3.70
C HIS A 138 3.39 4.47 -4.98
N LEU A 139 3.35 3.14 -4.99
CA LEU A 139 3.80 2.32 -6.11
C LEU A 139 2.88 2.47 -7.33
N LYS A 140 3.43 2.26 -8.52
CA LYS A 140 2.65 1.98 -9.72
C LYS A 140 2.11 0.56 -9.69
N GLY A 141 2.84 -0.34 -9.06
CA GLY A 141 2.45 -1.72 -8.84
C GLY A 141 2.04 -2.44 -10.12
N ASN A 142 0.97 -3.21 -10.01
CA ASN A 142 0.47 -4.05 -11.11
C ASN A 142 -0.59 -3.34 -11.96
N HIS A 143 -0.43 -2.04 -12.22
CA HIS A 143 -1.32 -1.31 -13.10
C HIS A 143 -1.21 -1.80 -14.55
N PHE A 144 -2.30 -1.86 -15.29
CA PHE A 144 -2.32 -2.17 -16.74
C PHE A 144 -1.42 -1.19 -17.51
N ASN A 145 -0.69 -1.55 -18.47
CA ASN A 145 -0.07 -2.64 -19.15
C ASN A 145 0.99 -3.37 -18.32
N PHE A 146 0.71 -4.58 -17.90
CA PHE A 146 1.55 -5.32 -16.96
C PHE A 146 3.00 -5.54 -17.42
N ILE A 147 3.20 -5.76 -18.74
CA ILE A 147 4.55 -5.91 -19.33
C ILE A 147 5.46 -4.71 -19.06
N ASN A 148 4.89 -3.53 -18.78
CA ASN A 148 5.63 -2.30 -18.48
C ASN A 148 5.82 -2.08 -16.98
N ARG A 149 5.49 -3.07 -16.14
CA ARG A 149 5.59 -2.95 -14.68
C ARG A 149 6.85 -3.54 -14.10
N TYR A 150 7.64 -4.26 -14.90
CA TYR A 150 8.90 -4.87 -14.51
C TYR A 150 9.90 -4.82 -15.68
N PRO A 151 11.20 -4.80 -15.40
CA PRO A 151 12.21 -4.86 -16.46
C PRO A 151 12.24 -6.25 -17.12
N SER A 152 12.43 -6.33 -18.43
CA SER A 152 12.33 -7.58 -19.18
C SER A 152 13.26 -8.70 -18.67
N GLN A 153 14.43 -8.35 -18.13
CA GLN A 153 15.35 -9.30 -17.50
C GLN A 153 14.81 -9.93 -16.22
N PHE A 154 13.78 -9.36 -15.61
CA PHE A 154 13.09 -9.92 -14.43
C PHE A 154 12.05 -10.98 -14.78
N THR A 155 11.78 -11.22 -16.07
CA THR A 155 10.75 -12.19 -16.48
C THR A 155 11.03 -13.58 -15.90
N LYS A 156 10.14 -14.03 -14.99
CA LYS A 156 10.20 -15.37 -14.38
C LYS A 156 9.45 -16.41 -15.20
N TRP A 157 8.31 -16.00 -15.80
CA TRP A 157 7.42 -16.86 -16.57
C TRP A 157 7.14 -16.28 -17.94
N GLY A 158 7.12 -17.12 -18.96
CA GLY A 158 6.97 -16.72 -20.35
C GLY A 158 8.26 -16.29 -21.02
N THR A 159 8.16 -15.55 -22.12
CA THR A 159 9.32 -15.10 -22.89
C THR A 159 9.57 -13.59 -22.63
N PRO A 160 10.80 -13.18 -22.28
CA PRO A 160 11.14 -11.77 -22.06
C PRO A 160 10.69 -10.88 -23.23
N GLY A 161 9.99 -9.77 -22.91
CA GLY A 161 9.50 -8.81 -23.90
C GLY A 161 8.30 -9.26 -24.74
N LYS A 162 7.85 -10.51 -24.60
CA LYS A 162 6.65 -11.01 -25.29
C LYS A 162 5.41 -10.69 -24.47
N TYR A 163 4.40 -10.14 -25.13
CA TYR A 163 3.12 -9.86 -24.50
C TYR A 163 2.36 -11.15 -24.21
N ASP A 164 2.05 -11.38 -22.96
CA ASP A 164 1.12 -12.37 -22.42
C ASP A 164 0.40 -11.75 -21.23
N LEU A 165 -0.91 -11.62 -21.30
CA LEU A 165 -1.67 -10.84 -20.35
C LEU A 165 -1.55 -11.39 -18.91
N ILE A 166 -1.68 -12.70 -18.76
CA ILE A 166 -1.65 -13.38 -17.44
C ILE A 166 -0.22 -13.46 -16.93
N LEU A 167 0.71 -13.98 -17.75
CA LEU A 167 2.12 -14.14 -17.31
C LEU A 167 2.78 -12.79 -17.02
N ASN A 168 2.46 -11.74 -17.78
CA ASN A 168 2.96 -10.40 -17.46
C ASN A 168 2.38 -9.86 -16.15
N TYR A 169 1.11 -10.16 -15.84
CA TYR A 169 0.55 -9.81 -14.53
C TYR A 169 1.25 -10.53 -13.38
N LEU A 170 1.45 -11.84 -13.49
CA LEU A 170 2.17 -12.63 -12.49
C LEU A 170 3.62 -12.14 -12.30
N ASN A 171 4.33 -11.86 -13.39
CA ASN A 171 5.67 -11.26 -13.32
C ASN A 171 5.67 -9.89 -12.64
N SER A 172 4.66 -9.07 -12.89
CA SER A 172 4.56 -7.77 -12.24
C SER A 172 4.34 -7.90 -10.73
N ILE A 173 3.53 -8.88 -10.27
CA ILE A 173 3.37 -9.19 -8.84
C ILE A 173 4.70 -9.63 -8.23
N ALA A 174 5.40 -10.56 -8.88
CA ALA A 174 6.69 -11.02 -8.38
C ALA A 174 7.75 -9.90 -8.32
N TYR A 175 7.66 -8.93 -9.23
CA TYR A 175 8.52 -7.75 -9.17
C TYR A 175 8.14 -6.83 -8.01
N THR A 176 6.85 -6.58 -7.78
CA THR A 176 6.38 -5.80 -6.64
C THR A 176 6.82 -6.45 -5.31
N ASP A 177 6.71 -7.78 -5.16
CA ASP A 177 7.22 -8.49 -3.98
C ASP A 177 8.71 -8.23 -3.73
N SER A 178 9.53 -8.26 -4.80
CA SER A 178 10.96 -7.94 -4.72
C SER A 178 11.24 -6.48 -4.35
N ILE A 179 10.39 -5.54 -4.76
CA ILE A 179 10.50 -4.12 -4.38
C ILE A 179 10.13 -3.93 -2.91
N LEU A 180 9.08 -4.59 -2.43
CA LEU A 180 8.69 -4.58 -1.01
C LEU A 180 9.80 -5.13 -0.12
N GLU A 181 10.46 -6.22 -0.54
CA GLU A 181 11.66 -6.75 0.14
C GLU A 181 12.77 -5.71 0.22
N LYS A 182 13.09 -5.02 -0.89
CA LYS A 182 14.14 -4.00 -0.92
C LYS A 182 13.80 -2.81 -0.02
N ILE A 183 12.55 -2.36 -0.04
CA ILE A 183 12.06 -1.28 0.85
C ILE A 183 12.21 -1.70 2.31
N TYR A 184 11.74 -2.89 2.67
CA TYR A 184 11.85 -3.44 4.02
C TYR A 184 13.32 -3.53 4.47
N ASN A 185 14.19 -4.12 3.66
CA ASN A 185 15.61 -4.29 3.98
C ASN A 185 16.32 -2.94 4.15
N TYR A 186 16.06 -1.98 3.25
CA TYR A 186 16.65 -0.64 3.35
C TYR A 186 16.16 0.08 4.61
N ALA A 187 14.86 0.13 4.82
CA ALA A 187 14.27 0.85 5.95
C ALA A 187 14.68 0.23 7.30
N SER A 188 14.75 -1.10 7.39
CA SER A 188 15.22 -1.80 8.59
C SER A 188 16.69 -1.51 8.87
N ALA A 189 17.55 -1.50 7.84
CA ALA A 189 18.98 -1.31 8.01
C ALA A 189 19.39 0.15 8.23
N LYS A 190 18.62 1.14 7.72
CA LYS A 190 19.03 2.54 7.63
C LYS A 190 18.12 3.52 8.31
N LEU A 191 16.84 3.21 8.50
CA LEU A 191 15.82 4.16 8.94
C LEU A 191 15.19 3.79 10.30
N ASN A 192 15.71 2.80 11.00
CA ASN A 192 15.12 2.29 12.25
C ASN A 192 13.62 2.00 12.10
N LEU A 193 13.27 1.18 11.11
CA LEU A 193 11.90 0.85 10.75
C LEU A 193 11.11 0.33 11.95
N GLN A 194 10.01 1.01 12.29
CA GLN A 194 9.14 0.61 13.39
C GLN A 194 7.88 -0.13 12.93
N ALA A 195 7.27 0.31 11.83
CA ALA A 195 6.09 -0.33 11.27
C ALA A 195 6.00 -0.13 9.76
N ILE A 196 5.38 -1.08 9.08
CA ILE A 196 4.88 -0.95 7.70
C ILE A 196 3.41 -1.32 7.70
N LEU A 197 2.59 -0.58 6.99
CA LEU A 197 1.26 -1.01 6.55
C LEU A 197 1.24 -0.99 5.02
N TYR A 198 0.98 -2.13 4.42
CA TYR A 198 0.82 -2.27 2.98
C TYR A 198 -0.60 -2.71 2.64
N PHE A 199 -1.20 -2.09 1.65
CA PHE A 199 -2.44 -2.52 1.04
C PHE A 199 -2.52 -2.06 -0.42
N SER A 200 -3.30 -2.77 -1.22
CA SER A 200 -3.65 -2.30 -2.57
C SER A 200 -4.91 -1.45 -2.54
N ASP A 201 -5.01 -0.50 -3.44
CA ASP A 201 -6.21 0.32 -3.64
C ASP A 201 -7.41 -0.54 -4.09
N HIS A 202 -7.22 -1.41 -5.07
CA HIS A 202 -8.22 -2.38 -5.55
C HIS A 202 -7.56 -3.57 -6.23
N GLY A 203 -8.33 -4.65 -6.41
CA GLY A 203 -7.93 -5.81 -7.18
C GLY A 203 -7.98 -5.59 -8.69
N THR A 204 -7.55 -6.60 -9.44
CA THR A 204 -7.56 -6.63 -10.90
C THR A 204 -7.92 -8.04 -11.37
N LEU A 205 -8.73 -8.12 -12.43
CA LEU A 205 -9.00 -9.36 -13.17
C LEU A 205 -8.21 -9.29 -14.48
N PRO A 206 -7.01 -9.86 -14.54
CA PRO A 206 -6.10 -9.65 -15.67
C PRO A 206 -6.64 -10.22 -17.00
N ASP A 207 -7.42 -11.29 -16.95
CA ASP A 207 -8.03 -11.97 -18.10
C ASP A 207 -9.21 -11.20 -18.72
N LYS A 208 -9.81 -10.27 -17.98
CA LYS A 208 -11.05 -9.60 -18.40
C LYS A 208 -10.90 -8.18 -18.89
N ARG A 209 -9.67 -7.72 -19.09
CA ARG A 209 -9.34 -6.33 -19.41
C ARG A 209 -10.17 -5.36 -18.56
N ARG A 210 -9.53 -4.50 -17.78
CA ARG A 210 -10.20 -3.50 -16.95
C ARG A 210 -11.31 -2.80 -17.72
N SER A 211 -12.55 -3.27 -17.58
CA SER A 211 -13.73 -2.61 -18.10
C SER A 211 -14.31 -1.78 -16.97
N PRO A 212 -14.59 -0.48 -17.16
CA PRO A 212 -15.23 0.33 -16.13
C PRO A 212 -16.63 -0.20 -15.73
N ASN A 213 -17.19 -1.11 -16.50
CA ASN A 213 -18.50 -1.74 -16.24
C ASN A 213 -18.38 -3.14 -15.62
N PHE A 214 -17.17 -3.57 -15.25
CA PHE A 214 -16.97 -4.91 -14.70
C PHE A 214 -16.58 -4.83 -13.22
N ASP A 215 -17.60 -4.80 -12.36
CA ASP A 215 -17.47 -4.83 -10.90
C ASP A 215 -17.59 -6.28 -10.39
N GLY A 216 -16.65 -7.14 -10.79
CA GLY A 216 -16.57 -8.50 -10.24
C GLY A 216 -15.97 -8.48 -8.82
N PHE A 217 -16.44 -9.36 -7.93
CA PHE A 217 -15.94 -9.46 -6.54
C PHE A 217 -14.41 -9.63 -6.46
N GLY A 218 -13.78 -10.24 -7.48
CA GLY A 218 -12.32 -10.33 -7.59
C GLY A 218 -11.60 -8.97 -7.73
N THR A 219 -12.31 -7.90 -8.14
CA THR A 219 -11.73 -6.55 -8.25
C THR A 219 -11.62 -5.83 -6.90
N VAL A 220 -12.24 -6.36 -5.85
CA VAL A 220 -12.18 -5.78 -4.50
C VAL A 220 -11.38 -6.64 -3.51
N ARG A 221 -10.92 -7.83 -3.91
CA ARG A 221 -10.09 -8.70 -3.07
C ARG A 221 -8.63 -8.26 -3.13
N ILE A 222 -8.15 -7.58 -2.09
CA ILE A 222 -6.83 -6.96 -2.05
C ILE A 222 -5.88 -7.66 -1.07
N PRO A 223 -4.56 -7.63 -1.34
CA PRO A 223 -3.56 -7.98 -0.36
C PRO A 223 -3.43 -6.85 0.67
N MET A 224 -3.20 -7.25 1.92
CA MET A 224 -2.85 -6.34 3.00
C MET A 224 -1.95 -7.07 4.01
N PHE A 225 -0.89 -6.40 4.46
CA PHE A 225 -0.08 -6.86 5.58
C PHE A 225 0.43 -5.69 6.41
N ALA A 226 0.79 -5.98 7.66
CA ALA A 226 1.53 -5.07 8.51
C ALA A 226 2.81 -5.74 9.03
N TYR A 227 3.85 -4.93 9.24
CA TYR A 227 5.08 -5.32 9.92
C TYR A 227 5.28 -4.42 11.14
N PHE A 228 5.79 -4.97 12.23
CA PHE A 228 6.14 -4.25 13.44
C PHE A 228 7.48 -4.71 13.99
N SER A 229 8.34 -3.76 14.39
CA SER A 229 9.61 -4.08 15.04
C SER A 229 9.40 -4.57 16.48
N ASP A 230 10.41 -5.24 17.05
CA ASP A 230 10.42 -5.59 18.48
C ASP A 230 10.20 -4.38 19.37
N GLU A 231 10.85 -3.25 19.05
CA GLU A 231 10.71 -2.01 19.80
C GLU A 231 9.28 -1.49 19.76
N TYR A 232 8.63 -1.51 18.58
CA TYR A 232 7.23 -1.12 18.45
C TYR A 232 6.32 -2.03 19.28
N ILE A 233 6.48 -3.35 19.14
CA ILE A 233 5.66 -4.35 19.83
C ILE A 233 5.78 -4.19 21.35
N GLN A 234 6.98 -3.98 21.86
CA GLN A 234 7.22 -3.78 23.30
C GLN A 234 6.54 -2.52 23.85
N LYS A 235 6.54 -1.43 23.07
CA LYS A 235 5.94 -0.15 23.46
C LYS A 235 4.41 -0.12 23.32
N ASN A 236 3.86 -0.88 22.36
CA ASN A 236 2.45 -0.85 21.97
C ASN A 236 1.81 -2.25 22.01
N LYS A 237 2.04 -2.99 23.09
CA LYS A 237 1.62 -4.40 23.22
C LYS A 237 0.13 -4.62 22.98
N GLU A 238 -0.72 -3.75 23.52
CA GLU A 238 -2.18 -3.88 23.38
C GLU A 238 -2.61 -3.69 21.92
N ILE A 239 -2.09 -2.68 21.23
CA ILE A 239 -2.38 -2.41 19.83
C ILE A 239 -1.95 -3.60 18.97
N TYR A 240 -0.72 -4.08 19.15
CA TYR A 240 -0.21 -5.23 18.40
C TYR A 240 -1.03 -6.50 18.67
N GLN A 241 -1.33 -6.81 19.94
CA GLN A 241 -2.09 -8.00 20.30
C GLN A 241 -3.51 -7.94 19.73
N THR A 242 -4.20 -6.81 19.88
CA THR A 242 -5.56 -6.64 19.33
C THR A 242 -5.56 -6.81 17.81
N LEU A 243 -4.57 -6.22 17.14
CA LEU A 243 -4.46 -6.33 15.68
C LEU A 243 -4.16 -7.78 15.24
N SER A 244 -3.30 -8.49 15.98
CA SER A 244 -3.00 -9.90 15.75
C SER A 244 -4.24 -10.79 15.96
N ASP A 245 -5.00 -10.57 17.02
CA ASP A 245 -6.23 -11.31 17.31
C ASP A 245 -7.32 -11.05 16.26
N ASN A 246 -7.32 -9.85 15.68
CA ASN A 246 -8.25 -9.42 14.64
C ASN A 246 -7.79 -9.72 13.21
N GLN A 247 -6.63 -10.34 13.01
CA GLN A 247 -6.01 -10.59 11.71
C GLN A 247 -6.94 -11.22 10.68
N ASN A 248 -7.86 -12.08 11.12
CA ASN A 248 -8.81 -12.80 10.28
C ASN A 248 -10.18 -12.11 10.14
N LYS A 249 -10.38 -10.94 10.74
CA LYS A 249 -11.62 -10.17 10.58
C LYS A 249 -11.71 -9.57 9.18
N TYR A 250 -12.94 -9.34 8.74
CA TYR A 250 -13.19 -8.60 7.50
C TYR A 250 -12.84 -7.13 7.68
N PHE A 251 -12.14 -6.59 6.69
CA PHE A 251 -11.68 -5.22 6.69
C PHE A 251 -11.81 -4.60 5.30
N THR A 252 -12.26 -3.37 5.22
CA THR A 252 -12.26 -2.57 3.98
C THR A 252 -11.25 -1.44 4.09
N ASN A 253 -10.52 -1.18 3.01
CA ASN A 253 -9.37 -0.27 3.02
C ASN A 253 -9.72 1.21 3.21
N ASP A 254 -10.97 1.62 3.13
CA ASP A 254 -11.43 2.95 3.55
C ASP A 254 -11.31 3.18 5.07
N LEU A 255 -11.12 2.11 5.85
CA LEU A 255 -10.82 2.18 7.28
C LEU A 255 -9.31 2.20 7.57
N SER A 256 -8.45 2.29 6.55
CA SER A 256 -6.99 2.33 6.73
C SER A 256 -6.54 3.58 7.49
N TYR A 257 -7.25 4.70 7.36
CA TYR A 257 -7.00 5.90 8.15
C TYR A 257 -7.16 5.60 9.66
N GLU A 258 -8.24 4.94 10.06
CA GLU A 258 -8.51 4.58 11.46
C GLU A 258 -7.47 3.59 11.98
N LEU A 259 -7.11 2.59 11.17
CA LEU A 259 -6.06 1.65 11.52
C LEU A 259 -4.70 2.34 11.72
N MET A 260 -4.33 3.27 10.84
CA MET A 260 -3.09 4.04 10.96
C MET A 260 -3.11 4.94 12.20
N CYS A 261 -4.25 5.56 12.54
CA CYS A 261 -4.39 6.32 13.79
C CYS A 261 -4.12 5.44 15.01
N SER A 262 -4.60 4.19 15.03
CA SER A 262 -4.28 3.24 16.10
C SER A 262 -2.78 2.89 16.12
N ILE A 263 -2.19 2.59 14.95
CA ILE A 263 -0.76 2.27 14.85
C ILE A 263 0.12 3.42 15.36
N PHE A 264 -0.26 4.66 15.11
CA PHE A 264 0.41 5.84 15.67
C PHE A 264 0.08 6.08 17.15
N ASN A 265 -0.84 5.33 17.74
CA ASN A 265 -1.36 5.55 19.10
C ASN A 265 -1.85 6.99 19.30
N ILE A 266 -2.62 7.49 18.33
CA ILE A 266 -3.15 8.85 18.32
C ILE A 266 -4.46 8.90 19.09
N LYS A 267 -4.63 9.94 19.92
CA LYS A 267 -5.91 10.30 20.53
C LYS A 267 -6.39 11.60 19.92
N SER A 268 -7.51 11.55 19.19
CA SER A 268 -8.06 12.71 18.47
C SER A 268 -9.56 12.55 18.27
N ASN A 269 -10.28 13.66 18.17
CA ASN A 269 -11.67 13.68 17.74
C ASN A 269 -11.85 13.41 16.23
N HIS A 270 -10.74 13.26 15.51
CA HIS A 270 -10.68 12.83 14.10
C HIS A 270 -10.41 11.33 13.95
N PHE A 271 -10.43 10.58 15.04
CA PHE A 271 -10.19 9.14 15.07
C PHE A 271 -11.40 8.42 15.67
N ASP A 272 -11.98 7.49 14.93
CA ASP A 272 -13.05 6.60 15.39
C ASP A 272 -12.48 5.21 15.69
N GLU A 273 -12.17 4.97 16.96
CA GLU A 273 -11.61 3.69 17.42
C GLU A 273 -12.48 2.50 17.05
N THR A 274 -13.80 2.65 16.96
CA THR A 274 -14.73 1.53 16.68
C THR A 274 -14.56 0.96 15.28
N ASN A 275 -13.94 1.70 14.37
CA ASN A 275 -13.67 1.33 12.98
C ASN A 275 -12.22 0.85 12.76
N SER A 276 -11.42 0.70 13.81
CA SER A 276 -10.04 0.21 13.71
C SER A 276 -9.93 -1.28 14.04
N LEU A 277 -9.15 -2.04 13.24
CA LEU A 277 -8.78 -3.43 13.58
C LEU A 277 -7.88 -3.53 14.82
N ALA A 278 -7.22 -2.43 15.21
CA ALA A 278 -6.27 -2.39 16.32
C ALA A 278 -6.87 -1.80 17.61
N SER A 279 -8.21 -1.69 17.67
CA SER A 279 -8.95 -1.19 18.84
C SER A 279 -10.01 -2.16 19.30
#